data_7cbae0d5a789e7e5f09f2218c241ec7b
#
_entry.id   7cbae0d5a789e7e5f09f2218c241ec7b
#
_cell.length_a   1.000
_cell.length_b   1.000
_cell.length_c   1.000
_cell.angle_alpha   90.00
_cell.angle_beta   90.00
_cell.angle_gamma   90.00
#
_symmetry.space_group_name_H-M   'P 1'
#
loop_
_entity.id
_entity.type
_entity.pdbx_description
1 polymer ?
#
loop_
_entity_poly.entity_id
_entity_poly.type
_entity_poly.pdbx_seq_one_letter_code
_entity_poly.pdbx_strand_id
1 'polypeptide(L)'
;MNTDIVIIGAGPAGIFTAMELLRRGSKEKILLLEKGRSIETRKCPKAQTGRCMNCKPYCHITTGFSGAGAFSDGKLSLSPEVGGDLPQLIGEDTVQSLIEYTDSIYLEFGADTRVEGVSEKEAVKEIRKRAIQTGLKLVDCPIRHLGTEKAQEIYYAIEQYLLHNGVEIRFGCACSDLILKNDTCIGVHVAEGQNEYDVYAKQTVVAAGRRGADWFDKLCARHGIAHAPGTVDIGVRVEVRNEIMETVNNVLYESKLIGYPKPFKNKVRTFCQNPGGFVSQENYDNNLAVVNGHSYKDKKSDNTNLAILCSHNFNEPFNQPIEYAQKVGRSEEHTSELQSHTSI
;
A
#
# COMPACT_ATOMS: atom_id res chain seq x y z
N MET A 1 19.93 -14.96 -18.95
CA MET A 1 18.56 -15.13 -19.49
C MET A 1 18.19 -13.90 -20.30
N ASN A 2 17.34 -14.01 -21.34
CA ASN A 2 16.92 -12.85 -22.15
C ASN A 2 15.38 -12.76 -22.18
N THR A 3 14.88 -11.55 -22.03
CA THR A 3 13.47 -11.18 -22.18
C THR A 3 13.37 -9.84 -22.92
N ASP A 4 12.18 -9.40 -23.30
CA ASP A 4 12.01 -8.05 -23.87
C ASP A 4 11.74 -7.03 -22.77
N ILE A 5 10.87 -7.38 -21.82
CA ILE A 5 10.51 -6.50 -20.70
C ILE A 5 10.71 -7.26 -19.38
N VAL A 6 11.47 -6.69 -18.46
CA VAL A 6 11.55 -7.16 -17.07
C VAL A 6 10.84 -6.19 -16.13
N ILE A 7 9.95 -6.71 -15.30
CA ILE A 7 9.20 -5.94 -14.28
C ILE A 7 9.65 -6.41 -12.91
N ILE A 8 10.13 -5.50 -12.07
CA ILE A 8 10.63 -5.78 -10.72
C ILE A 8 9.54 -5.47 -9.70
N GLY A 9 8.97 -6.51 -9.11
CA GLY A 9 7.91 -6.44 -8.09
C GLY A 9 6.53 -6.75 -8.66
N ALA A 10 5.86 -7.75 -8.07
CA ALA A 10 4.49 -8.18 -8.37
C ALA A 10 3.47 -7.56 -7.42
N GLY A 11 3.67 -6.31 -7.01
CA GLY A 11 2.64 -5.49 -6.38
C GLY A 11 1.66 -4.93 -7.44
N PRO A 12 0.63 -4.15 -7.05
CA PRO A 12 -0.36 -3.62 -7.99
C PRO A 12 0.28 -2.93 -9.21
N ALA A 13 1.31 -2.09 -9.01
CA ALA A 13 1.97 -1.39 -10.12
C ALA A 13 2.56 -2.36 -11.16
N GLY A 14 3.30 -3.39 -10.73
CA GLY A 14 3.89 -4.38 -11.64
C GLY A 14 2.84 -5.25 -12.33
N ILE A 15 1.83 -5.69 -11.58
CA ILE A 15 0.70 -6.49 -12.09
C ILE A 15 -0.05 -5.71 -13.18
N PHE A 16 -0.45 -4.47 -12.89
CA PHE A 16 -1.20 -3.66 -13.86
C PHE A 16 -0.34 -3.23 -15.05
N THR A 17 0.98 -3.06 -14.87
CA THR A 17 1.91 -2.86 -16.01
C THR A 17 1.89 -4.07 -16.94
N ALA A 18 2.05 -5.28 -16.42
CA ALA A 18 2.02 -6.50 -17.23
C ALA A 18 0.65 -6.69 -17.91
N MET A 19 -0.43 -6.46 -17.17
CA MET A 19 -1.80 -6.58 -17.69
C MET A 19 -2.08 -5.59 -18.81
N GLU A 20 -1.67 -4.33 -18.64
CA GLU A 20 -1.89 -3.29 -19.64
C GLU A 20 -1.09 -3.55 -20.92
N LEU A 21 0.14 -4.04 -20.82
CA LEU A 21 0.92 -4.48 -21.98
C LEU A 21 0.18 -5.56 -22.76
N LEU A 22 -0.37 -6.57 -22.08
CA LEU A 22 -1.16 -7.61 -22.74
C LEU A 22 -2.42 -7.07 -23.39
N ARG A 23 -3.18 -6.20 -22.70
CA ARG A 23 -4.43 -5.61 -23.20
C ARG A 23 -4.22 -4.71 -24.42
N ARG A 24 -3.06 -4.07 -24.50
CA ARG A 24 -2.62 -3.31 -25.69
C ARG A 24 -2.06 -4.18 -26.81
N GLY A 25 -2.10 -5.49 -26.64
CA GLY A 25 -1.69 -6.44 -27.66
C GLY A 25 -0.17 -6.55 -27.84
N SER A 26 0.62 -6.18 -26.81
CA SER A 26 2.07 -6.40 -26.84
C SER A 26 2.40 -7.85 -27.12
N LYS A 27 3.39 -8.08 -27.98
CA LYS A 27 3.95 -9.40 -28.30
C LYS A 27 5.31 -9.63 -27.64
N GLU A 28 5.73 -8.68 -26.84
CA GLU A 28 7.00 -8.73 -26.13
C GLU A 28 6.96 -9.80 -25.04
N LYS A 29 8.10 -10.47 -24.83
CA LYS A 29 8.28 -11.41 -23.71
C LYS A 29 8.37 -10.64 -22.42
N ILE A 30 7.42 -10.85 -21.52
CA ILE A 30 7.33 -10.16 -20.24
C ILE A 30 7.77 -11.12 -19.13
N LEU A 31 8.76 -10.71 -18.35
CA LEU A 31 9.20 -11.38 -17.13
C LEU A 31 8.87 -10.50 -15.92
N LEU A 32 8.07 -11.04 -15.00
CA LEU A 32 7.73 -10.40 -13.73
C LEU A 32 8.51 -11.07 -12.59
N LEU A 33 9.39 -10.33 -11.93
CA LEU A 33 10.21 -10.81 -10.81
C LEU A 33 9.58 -10.41 -9.48
N GLU A 34 9.34 -11.37 -8.60
CA GLU A 34 8.82 -11.13 -7.26
C GLU A 34 9.68 -11.85 -6.21
N LYS A 35 10.18 -11.08 -5.23
CA LYS A 35 11.01 -11.62 -4.16
C LYS A 35 10.26 -12.50 -3.15
N GLY A 36 8.95 -12.32 -3.05
CA GLY A 36 8.07 -13.14 -2.21
C GLY A 36 7.46 -14.32 -2.95
N ARG A 37 6.29 -14.73 -2.52
CA ARG A 37 5.61 -15.96 -2.96
C ARG A 37 4.40 -15.67 -3.84
N SER A 38 3.93 -16.71 -4.57
CA SER A 38 2.64 -16.72 -5.27
C SER A 38 1.48 -16.54 -4.27
N ILE A 39 0.32 -16.10 -4.75
CA ILE A 39 -0.84 -15.86 -3.89
C ILE A 39 -1.25 -17.08 -3.07
N GLU A 40 -1.24 -18.27 -3.65
CA GLU A 40 -1.65 -19.53 -3.02
C GLU A 40 -0.75 -19.95 -1.86
N THR A 41 0.55 -19.66 -1.98
CA THR A 41 1.56 -20.08 -1.00
C THR A 41 1.82 -19.04 0.09
N ARG A 42 1.19 -17.87 0.01
CA ARG A 42 1.26 -16.81 1.01
C ARG A 42 0.31 -17.11 2.15
N LYS A 43 0.84 -17.69 3.23
CA LYS A 43 0.06 -17.98 4.46
C LYS A 43 0.78 -17.39 5.66
N CYS A 44 0.06 -16.62 6.49
CA CYS A 44 0.62 -16.08 7.73
C CYS A 44 0.53 -17.14 8.84
N PRO A 45 1.65 -17.59 9.42
CA PRO A 45 1.64 -18.56 10.51
C PRO A 45 0.90 -18.08 11.76
N LYS A 46 0.71 -16.76 11.94
CA LYS A 46 0.00 -16.17 13.08
C LYS A 46 -1.41 -16.76 13.25
N ALA A 47 -2.08 -17.11 12.14
CA ALA A 47 -3.41 -17.73 12.20
C ALA A 47 -3.41 -19.05 12.99
N GLN A 48 -2.31 -19.81 12.93
CA GLN A 48 -2.15 -21.09 13.61
C GLN A 48 -1.44 -20.97 14.96
N THR A 49 -0.45 -20.06 15.07
CA THR A 49 0.42 -19.92 16.25
C THR A 49 -0.07 -18.90 17.28
N GLY A 50 -1.08 -18.10 16.93
CA GLY A 50 -1.58 -16.98 17.74
C GLY A 50 -0.63 -15.77 17.81
N ARG A 51 0.63 -15.90 17.37
CA ARG A 51 1.63 -14.83 17.43
C ARG A 51 2.39 -14.66 16.12
N CYS A 52 2.93 -13.45 15.88
CA CYS A 52 3.77 -13.21 14.71
C CYS A 52 5.10 -13.96 14.86
N MET A 53 5.47 -14.70 13.80
CA MET A 53 6.70 -15.51 13.75
C MET A 53 7.88 -14.77 13.11
N ASN A 54 7.72 -13.51 12.73
CA ASN A 54 8.75 -12.71 12.04
C ASN A 54 9.39 -13.47 10.86
N CYS A 55 8.55 -13.89 9.91
CA CYS A 55 8.91 -14.77 8.80
C CYS A 55 10.12 -14.25 8.01
N LYS A 56 11.03 -15.16 7.67
CA LYS A 56 12.23 -14.89 6.88
C LYS A 56 12.14 -15.63 5.52
N PRO A 57 12.77 -15.12 4.45
CA PRO A 57 13.44 -13.82 4.35
C PRO A 57 12.46 -12.64 4.34
N TYR A 58 11.18 -12.87 4.04
CA TYR A 58 10.16 -11.82 3.91
C TYR A 58 8.86 -12.17 4.63
N CYS A 59 8.16 -11.14 5.11
CA CYS A 59 6.82 -11.28 5.69
C CYS A 59 5.81 -11.71 4.61
N HIS A 60 5.08 -12.80 4.85
CA HIS A 60 4.12 -13.35 3.88
C HIS A 60 2.89 -12.44 3.64
N ILE A 61 2.59 -11.52 4.57
CA ILE A 61 1.47 -10.56 4.40
C ILE A 61 1.88 -9.38 3.52
N THR A 62 3.10 -8.86 3.69
CA THR A 62 3.51 -7.61 3.03
C THR A 62 4.28 -7.83 1.74
N THR A 63 4.75 -9.06 1.44
CA THR A 63 5.64 -9.37 0.32
C THR A 63 5.15 -10.61 -0.43
N GLY A 64 5.14 -10.55 -1.75
CA GLY A 64 4.64 -11.57 -2.66
C GLY A 64 3.66 -10.99 -3.67
N PHE A 65 3.09 -11.85 -4.52
CA PHE A 65 2.12 -11.43 -5.54
C PHE A 65 0.98 -10.61 -4.93
N SER A 66 0.60 -9.51 -5.53
CA SER A 66 -0.30 -8.46 -5.03
C SER A 66 0.30 -7.50 -3.98
N GLY A 67 1.55 -7.66 -3.56
CA GLY A 67 2.10 -6.89 -2.45
C GLY A 67 1.29 -7.09 -1.16
N ALA A 68 0.99 -6.03 -0.41
CA ALA A 68 0.13 -6.09 0.77
C ALA A 68 -1.37 -6.14 0.43
N GLY A 69 -1.77 -5.86 -0.82
CA GLY A 69 -3.15 -5.64 -1.23
C GLY A 69 -4.10 -6.80 -0.94
N ALA A 70 -3.72 -8.04 -1.27
CA ALA A 70 -4.56 -9.23 -1.04
C ALA A 70 -4.69 -9.65 0.43
N PHE A 71 -3.84 -9.13 1.31
CA PHE A 71 -3.81 -9.50 2.74
C PHE A 71 -4.12 -8.32 3.67
N SER A 72 -4.60 -7.22 3.09
CA SER A 72 -5.14 -6.08 3.82
C SER A 72 -6.67 -6.11 3.77
N ASP A 73 -7.28 -5.00 4.14
CA ASP A 73 -8.73 -4.79 4.11
C ASP A 73 -9.34 -4.77 2.68
N GLY A 74 -8.49 -4.67 1.65
CA GLY A 74 -8.94 -4.67 0.25
C GLY A 74 -9.80 -3.46 -0.12
N LYS A 75 -9.46 -2.28 0.39
CA LYS A 75 -10.14 -1.02 0.06
C LYS A 75 -9.58 -0.42 -1.22
N LEU A 76 -10.44 -0.20 -2.20
CA LEU A 76 -10.14 0.60 -3.39
C LEU A 76 -10.80 1.96 -3.22
N SER A 77 -9.99 3.01 -3.07
CA SER A 77 -10.47 4.40 -3.06
C SER A 77 -10.75 4.86 -4.48
N LEU A 78 -11.97 5.32 -4.75
CA LEU A 78 -12.40 5.72 -6.09
C LEU A 78 -12.40 7.25 -6.26
N SER A 79 -11.47 7.94 -5.61
CA SER A 79 -11.35 9.40 -5.64
C SER A 79 -9.91 9.83 -5.91
N PRO A 80 -9.68 10.81 -6.79
CA PRO A 80 -8.36 11.37 -7.06
C PRO A 80 -7.81 12.18 -5.88
N GLU A 81 -8.65 12.64 -4.94
CA GLU A 81 -8.22 13.29 -3.70
C GLU A 81 -7.58 12.34 -2.68
N VAL A 82 -7.56 11.02 -2.97
CA VAL A 82 -7.07 9.99 -2.07
C VAL A 82 -5.84 9.30 -2.61
N GLY A 83 -4.71 9.49 -1.93
CA GLY A 83 -3.44 8.83 -2.24
C GLY A 83 -2.55 9.61 -3.20
N GLY A 84 -1.34 9.92 -2.77
CA GLY A 84 -0.28 10.51 -3.56
C GLY A 84 -0.56 11.86 -4.22
N ASP A 85 0.38 12.28 -5.05
CA ASP A 85 0.36 13.58 -5.72
C ASP A 85 0.17 13.47 -7.24
N LEU A 86 -0.30 12.32 -7.71
CA LEU A 86 -0.50 12.05 -9.14
C LEU A 86 -1.42 13.08 -9.84
N PRO A 87 -2.51 13.57 -9.20
CA PRO A 87 -3.34 14.62 -9.79
C PRO A 87 -2.59 15.91 -10.11
N GLN A 88 -1.55 16.25 -9.33
CA GLN A 88 -0.71 17.41 -9.57
C GLN A 88 0.21 17.25 -10.80
N LEU A 89 0.53 16.00 -11.15
CA LEU A 89 1.45 15.68 -12.27
C LEU A 89 0.72 15.52 -13.61
N ILE A 90 -0.46 14.87 -13.61
CA ILE A 90 -1.15 14.50 -14.86
C ILE A 90 -2.59 15.02 -14.96
N GLY A 91 -3.04 15.79 -13.96
CA GLY A 91 -4.40 16.35 -13.89
C GLY A 91 -5.41 15.42 -13.21
N GLU A 92 -6.38 16.02 -12.54
CA GLU A 92 -7.38 15.32 -11.74
C GLU A 92 -8.30 14.44 -12.60
N ASP A 93 -8.78 14.95 -13.76
CA ASP A 93 -9.65 14.21 -14.68
C ASP A 93 -8.95 12.96 -15.25
N THR A 94 -7.66 13.08 -15.55
CA THR A 94 -6.86 11.93 -16.03
C THR A 94 -6.74 10.87 -14.94
N VAL A 95 -6.47 11.28 -13.69
CA VAL A 95 -6.38 10.34 -12.56
C VAL A 95 -7.73 9.69 -12.29
N GLN A 96 -8.84 10.45 -12.35
CA GLN A 96 -10.19 9.89 -12.19
C GLN A 96 -10.48 8.82 -13.26
N SER A 97 -10.16 9.09 -14.52
CA SER A 97 -10.31 8.12 -15.61
C SER A 97 -9.49 6.85 -15.40
N LEU A 98 -8.26 6.98 -14.89
CA LEU A 98 -7.40 5.84 -14.56
C LEU A 98 -7.93 5.04 -13.35
N ILE A 99 -8.53 5.70 -12.36
CA ILE A 99 -9.20 5.05 -11.23
C ILE A 99 -10.37 4.21 -11.73
N GLU A 100 -11.24 4.80 -12.57
CA GLU A 100 -12.41 4.12 -13.14
C GLU A 100 -11.99 2.92 -14.00
N TYR A 101 -10.95 3.07 -14.80
CA TYR A 101 -10.38 1.98 -15.58
C TYR A 101 -9.84 0.87 -14.68
N THR A 102 -9.08 1.22 -13.65
CA THR A 102 -8.55 0.24 -12.70
C THR A 102 -9.67 -0.48 -11.95
N ASP A 103 -10.70 0.26 -11.51
CA ASP A 103 -11.88 -0.30 -10.86
C ASP A 103 -12.63 -1.27 -11.76
N SER A 104 -12.77 -0.95 -13.05
CA SER A 104 -13.40 -1.84 -14.04
C SER A 104 -12.67 -3.19 -14.17
N ILE A 105 -11.35 -3.18 -14.02
CA ILE A 105 -10.54 -4.42 -14.02
C ILE A 105 -10.86 -5.26 -12.77
N TYR A 106 -10.93 -4.64 -11.59
CA TYR A 106 -11.31 -5.40 -10.38
C TYR A 106 -12.72 -5.97 -10.47
N LEU A 107 -13.66 -5.25 -11.07
CA LEU A 107 -15.03 -5.75 -11.35
C LEU A 107 -15.01 -6.95 -12.31
N GLU A 108 -14.21 -6.91 -13.37
CA GLU A 108 -14.03 -8.00 -14.32
C GLU A 108 -13.53 -9.27 -13.64
N PHE A 109 -12.62 -9.13 -12.65
CA PHE A 109 -12.10 -10.25 -11.86
C PHE A 109 -12.95 -10.60 -10.64
N GLY A 110 -14.17 -10.08 -10.55
CA GLY A 110 -15.18 -10.53 -9.59
C GLY A 110 -15.31 -9.68 -8.32
N ALA A 111 -14.85 -8.43 -8.33
CA ALA A 111 -15.16 -7.50 -7.24
C ALA A 111 -16.67 -7.22 -7.18
N ASP A 112 -17.17 -6.92 -5.96
CA ASP A 112 -18.55 -6.52 -5.76
C ASP A 112 -18.81 -5.15 -6.39
N THR A 113 -20.00 -4.95 -6.97
CA THR A 113 -20.43 -3.69 -7.58
C THR A 113 -20.76 -2.60 -6.56
N ARG A 114 -20.94 -2.95 -5.29
CA ARG A 114 -21.26 -2.01 -4.21
C ARG A 114 -20.12 -1.04 -3.96
N VAL A 115 -20.45 0.26 -3.88
CA VAL A 115 -19.55 1.34 -3.49
C VAL A 115 -20.08 1.95 -2.20
N GLU A 116 -19.25 1.97 -1.18
CA GLU A 116 -19.57 2.58 0.11
C GLU A 116 -19.32 4.10 0.08
N GLY A 117 -20.05 4.83 0.93
CA GLY A 117 -19.86 6.29 1.09
C GLY A 117 -20.53 7.16 0.03
N VAL A 118 -21.46 6.61 -0.76
CA VAL A 118 -22.17 7.36 -1.84
C VAL A 118 -23.70 7.44 -1.65
N SER A 119 -24.27 6.63 -0.77
CA SER A 119 -25.72 6.43 -0.66
C SER A 119 -26.43 7.47 0.22
N GLU A 120 -25.78 8.02 1.22
CA GLU A 120 -26.39 8.87 2.27
C GLU A 120 -26.01 10.36 2.10
N LYS A 121 -26.35 10.97 0.96
CA LYS A 121 -25.89 12.33 0.58
C LYS A 121 -26.16 13.41 1.64
N GLU A 122 -27.35 13.44 2.25
CA GLU A 122 -27.68 14.47 3.25
C GLU A 122 -26.95 14.22 4.57
N ALA A 123 -26.83 12.98 5.02
CA ALA A 123 -26.04 12.64 6.20
C ALA A 123 -24.54 12.94 6.02
N VAL A 124 -23.98 12.70 4.83
CA VAL A 124 -22.60 13.09 4.49
C VAL A 124 -22.44 14.61 4.53
N LYS A 125 -23.41 15.39 4.02
CA LYS A 125 -23.39 16.86 4.12
C LYS A 125 -23.37 17.36 5.57
N GLU A 126 -24.13 16.73 6.46
CA GLU A 126 -24.15 17.13 7.86
C GLU A 126 -22.79 16.83 8.54
N ILE A 127 -22.17 15.67 8.25
CA ILE A 127 -20.81 15.36 8.73
C ILE A 127 -19.82 16.38 8.17
N ARG A 128 -19.91 16.73 6.89
CA ARG A 128 -19.06 17.75 6.25
C ARG A 128 -19.18 19.10 6.92
N LYS A 129 -20.42 19.55 7.19
CA LYS A 129 -20.70 20.80 7.88
C LYS A 129 -20.06 20.84 9.27
N ARG A 130 -20.21 19.76 10.03
CA ARG A 130 -19.58 19.64 11.35
C ARG A 130 -18.05 19.66 11.26
N ALA A 131 -17.47 18.99 10.26
CA ALA A 131 -16.03 19.03 10.00
C ALA A 131 -15.55 20.47 9.73
N ILE A 132 -16.24 21.20 8.85
CA ILE A 132 -15.92 22.62 8.54
C ILE A 132 -15.99 23.49 9.80
N GLN A 133 -17.00 23.30 10.64
CA GLN A 133 -17.16 24.05 11.89
C GLN A 133 -15.98 23.86 12.86
N THR A 134 -15.29 22.72 12.79
CA THR A 134 -14.11 22.41 13.60
C THR A 134 -12.79 22.67 12.86
N GLY A 135 -12.83 23.30 11.68
CA GLY A 135 -11.64 23.61 10.88
C GLY A 135 -11.04 22.41 10.14
N LEU A 136 -11.84 21.34 9.95
CA LEU A 136 -11.45 20.16 9.21
C LEU A 136 -12.10 20.13 7.82
N LYS A 137 -11.43 19.49 6.85
CA LYS A 137 -11.99 19.16 5.54
C LYS A 137 -12.37 17.66 5.54
N LEU A 138 -13.62 17.33 5.25
CA LEU A 138 -14.02 15.98 4.88
C LEU A 138 -13.76 15.78 3.38
N VAL A 139 -12.95 14.81 3.04
CA VAL A 139 -12.65 14.40 1.66
C VAL A 139 -13.63 13.33 1.23
N ASP A 140 -14.18 13.45 0.03
CA ASP A 140 -15.00 12.41 -0.56
C ASP A 140 -14.16 11.17 -0.85
N CYS A 141 -14.52 10.06 -0.23
CA CYS A 141 -13.78 8.82 -0.29
C CYS A 141 -14.74 7.65 -0.60
N PRO A 142 -15.32 7.61 -1.82
CA PRO A 142 -16.07 6.44 -2.24
C PRO A 142 -15.14 5.23 -2.26
N ILE A 143 -15.59 4.11 -1.70
CA ILE A 143 -14.78 2.92 -1.51
C ILE A 143 -15.47 1.70 -2.08
N ARG A 144 -14.77 0.96 -2.93
CA ARG A 144 -15.09 -0.43 -3.21
C ARG A 144 -14.33 -1.31 -2.22
N HIS A 145 -15.08 -2.00 -1.39
CA HIS A 145 -14.51 -2.87 -0.36
C HIS A 145 -14.52 -4.32 -0.84
N LEU A 146 -13.32 -4.87 -1.11
CA LEU A 146 -13.18 -6.25 -1.54
C LEU A 146 -13.32 -7.24 -0.37
N GLY A 147 -12.80 -6.86 0.81
CA GLY A 147 -12.60 -7.78 1.92
C GLY A 147 -11.35 -8.68 1.70
N THR A 148 -10.83 -9.21 2.80
CA THR A 148 -9.55 -9.95 2.75
C THR A 148 -9.64 -11.25 1.94
N GLU A 149 -10.70 -12.02 2.14
CA GLU A 149 -10.88 -13.31 1.45
C GLU A 149 -11.10 -13.09 -0.05
N LYS A 150 -12.01 -12.20 -0.41
CA LYS A 150 -12.34 -11.92 -1.81
C LYS A 150 -11.18 -11.27 -2.57
N ALA A 151 -10.40 -10.43 -1.90
CA ALA A 151 -9.19 -9.85 -2.47
C ALA A 151 -8.18 -10.94 -2.89
N GLN A 152 -8.02 -12.00 -2.09
CA GLN A 152 -7.14 -13.12 -2.44
C GLN A 152 -7.64 -13.88 -3.66
N GLU A 153 -8.95 -14.15 -3.77
CA GLU A 153 -9.54 -14.80 -4.95
C GLU A 153 -9.34 -13.97 -6.23
N ILE A 154 -9.59 -12.65 -6.15
CA ILE A 154 -9.40 -11.74 -7.28
C ILE A 154 -7.94 -11.72 -7.74
N TYR A 155 -6.99 -11.56 -6.81
CA TYR A 155 -5.58 -11.54 -7.17
C TYR A 155 -5.08 -12.91 -7.66
N TYR A 156 -5.65 -14.01 -7.17
CA TYR A 156 -5.37 -15.33 -7.75
C TYR A 156 -5.85 -15.41 -9.20
N ALA A 157 -7.06 -14.95 -9.49
CA ALA A 157 -7.58 -14.92 -10.85
C ALA A 157 -6.73 -14.03 -11.78
N ILE A 158 -6.24 -12.90 -11.28
CA ILE A 158 -5.31 -12.02 -12.01
C ILE A 158 -3.97 -12.73 -12.26
N GLU A 159 -3.40 -13.42 -11.26
CA GLU A 159 -2.16 -14.19 -11.42
C GLU A 159 -2.32 -15.23 -12.52
N GLN A 160 -3.42 -16.00 -12.51
CA GLN A 160 -3.71 -16.99 -13.52
C GLN A 160 -3.92 -16.37 -14.91
N TYR A 161 -4.60 -15.22 -14.99
CA TYR A 161 -4.76 -14.49 -16.25
C TYR A 161 -3.40 -14.10 -16.87
N LEU A 162 -2.48 -13.54 -16.08
CA LEU A 162 -1.14 -13.17 -16.56
C LEU A 162 -0.37 -14.39 -17.07
N LEU A 163 -0.37 -15.49 -16.30
CA LEU A 163 0.30 -16.74 -16.68
C LEU A 163 -0.26 -17.33 -17.98
N HIS A 164 -1.59 -17.44 -18.12
CA HIS A 164 -2.24 -17.96 -19.31
C HIS A 164 -2.00 -17.11 -20.57
N ASN A 165 -1.76 -15.80 -20.39
CA ASN A 165 -1.46 -14.89 -21.49
C ASN A 165 0.05 -14.72 -21.75
N GLY A 166 0.89 -15.61 -21.19
CA GLY A 166 2.29 -15.72 -21.53
C GLY A 166 3.24 -14.82 -20.75
N VAL A 167 2.79 -14.19 -19.65
CA VAL A 167 3.72 -13.53 -18.72
C VAL A 167 4.45 -14.60 -17.92
N GLU A 168 5.78 -14.59 -17.96
CA GLU A 168 6.60 -15.40 -17.06
C GLU A 168 6.67 -14.72 -15.69
N ILE A 169 6.23 -15.41 -14.63
CA ILE A 169 6.31 -14.87 -13.25
C ILE A 169 7.27 -15.74 -12.46
N ARG A 170 8.31 -15.13 -11.88
CA ARG A 170 9.27 -15.82 -11.01
C ARG A 170 9.15 -15.33 -9.59
N PHE A 171 8.90 -16.27 -8.70
CA PHE A 171 8.81 -16.03 -7.26
C PHE A 171 10.11 -16.39 -6.54
N GLY A 172 10.36 -15.77 -5.38
CA GLY A 172 11.59 -15.96 -4.64
C GLY A 172 12.80 -15.29 -5.30
N CYS A 173 12.56 -14.44 -6.31
CA CYS A 173 13.58 -13.79 -7.12
C CYS A 173 13.67 -12.31 -6.76
N ALA A 174 14.75 -11.90 -6.12
CA ALA A 174 15.03 -10.52 -5.77
C ALA A 174 15.96 -9.87 -6.81
N CYS A 175 15.59 -8.71 -7.32
CA CYS A 175 16.55 -7.89 -8.07
C CYS A 175 17.54 -7.27 -7.08
N SER A 176 18.83 -7.52 -7.28
CA SER A 176 19.91 -6.96 -6.46
C SER A 176 20.44 -5.66 -7.03
N ASP A 177 20.57 -5.56 -8.36
CA ASP A 177 21.09 -4.38 -9.04
C ASP A 177 20.65 -4.28 -10.52
N LEU A 178 20.92 -3.14 -11.16
CA LEU A 178 20.75 -2.93 -12.60
C LEU A 178 22.03 -3.28 -13.34
N ILE A 179 21.91 -3.77 -14.56
CA ILE A 179 23.02 -3.92 -15.51
C ILE A 179 22.99 -2.71 -16.44
N LEU A 180 23.99 -1.82 -16.30
CA LEU A 180 24.11 -0.63 -17.13
C LEU A 180 25.24 -0.79 -18.16
N LYS A 181 25.01 -0.27 -19.35
CA LYS A 181 25.97 -0.14 -20.42
C LYS A 181 25.81 1.20 -21.10
N ASN A 182 26.82 2.07 -21.04
CA ASN A 182 26.77 3.42 -21.63
C ASN A 182 25.50 4.19 -21.18
N ASP A 183 25.26 4.26 -19.87
CA ASP A 183 24.10 4.90 -19.22
C ASP A 183 22.72 4.35 -19.61
N THR A 184 22.71 3.21 -20.29
CA THR A 184 21.48 2.52 -20.66
C THR A 184 21.32 1.27 -19.82
N CYS A 185 20.14 1.07 -19.20
CA CYS A 185 19.79 -0.16 -18.51
C CYS A 185 19.53 -1.25 -19.55
N ILE A 186 20.33 -2.31 -19.51
CA ILE A 186 20.24 -3.47 -20.42
C ILE A 186 19.78 -4.73 -19.72
N GLY A 187 19.45 -4.66 -18.43
CA GLY A 187 19.01 -5.80 -17.65
C GLY A 187 19.17 -5.62 -16.15
N VAL A 188 19.08 -6.72 -15.43
CA VAL A 188 19.12 -6.75 -13.96
C VAL A 188 19.89 -7.96 -13.45
N HIS A 189 20.54 -7.79 -12.30
CA HIS A 189 21.09 -8.88 -11.50
C HIS A 189 19.99 -9.45 -10.60
N VAL A 190 19.82 -10.76 -10.61
CA VAL A 190 18.78 -11.46 -9.85
C VAL A 190 19.40 -12.44 -8.88
N ALA A 191 18.94 -12.38 -7.62
CA ALA A 191 19.25 -13.35 -6.57
C ALA A 191 18.03 -14.25 -6.34
N GLU A 192 18.23 -15.58 -6.44
CA GLU A 192 17.22 -16.61 -6.20
C GLU A 192 17.77 -17.66 -5.25
N GLY A 193 17.42 -17.56 -3.98
CA GLY A 193 18.03 -18.39 -2.93
C GLY A 193 19.53 -18.11 -2.77
N GLN A 194 20.36 -19.10 -3.13
CA GLN A 194 21.83 -18.98 -3.16
C GLN A 194 22.38 -18.74 -4.57
N ASN A 195 21.52 -18.73 -5.59
CA ASN A 195 21.93 -18.54 -6.96
C ASN A 195 21.82 -17.07 -7.35
N GLU A 196 22.78 -16.62 -8.15
CA GLU A 196 22.75 -15.29 -8.76
C GLU A 196 22.90 -15.45 -10.27
N TYR A 197 22.14 -14.67 -11.03
CA TYR A 197 22.19 -14.70 -12.49
C TYR A 197 21.73 -13.36 -13.09
N ASP A 198 22.09 -13.17 -14.35
CA ASP A 198 21.73 -11.98 -15.11
C ASP A 198 20.49 -12.21 -15.97
N VAL A 199 19.61 -11.22 -15.97
CA VAL A 199 18.49 -11.11 -16.91
C VAL A 199 18.72 -9.88 -17.78
N TYR A 200 18.92 -10.10 -19.08
CA TYR A 200 19.03 -9.04 -20.06
C TYR A 200 17.65 -8.71 -20.62
N ALA A 201 17.34 -7.43 -20.70
CA ALA A 201 16.04 -6.95 -21.17
C ALA A 201 16.18 -5.65 -21.98
N LYS A 202 15.28 -5.43 -22.93
CA LYS A 202 15.20 -4.15 -23.68
C LYS A 202 14.61 -3.02 -22.82
N GLN A 203 13.69 -3.37 -21.93
CA GLN A 203 13.01 -2.46 -21.01
C GLN A 203 13.01 -3.04 -19.60
N THR A 204 13.29 -2.17 -18.61
CA THR A 204 13.24 -2.52 -17.19
C THR A 204 12.25 -1.60 -16.49
N VAL A 205 11.26 -2.19 -15.83
CA VAL A 205 10.27 -1.46 -15.02
C VAL A 205 10.49 -1.75 -13.55
N VAL A 206 10.71 -0.72 -12.74
CA VAL A 206 10.88 -0.86 -11.29
C VAL A 206 9.57 -0.55 -10.60
N ALA A 207 8.92 -1.57 -10.05
CA ALA A 207 7.65 -1.52 -9.35
C ALA A 207 7.75 -2.07 -7.91
N ALA A 208 8.85 -1.77 -7.22
CA ALA A 208 9.28 -2.40 -5.97
C ALA A 208 8.43 -2.04 -4.74
N GLY A 209 7.58 -1.01 -4.82
CA GLY A 209 6.69 -0.57 -3.74
C GLY A 209 7.40 -0.21 -2.43
N ARG A 210 6.64 -0.09 -1.33
CA ARG A 210 7.19 0.30 -0.02
C ARG A 210 8.27 -0.65 0.52
N ARG A 211 8.13 -1.95 0.26
CA ARG A 211 9.10 -2.96 0.71
C ARG A 211 10.40 -2.96 -0.09
N GLY A 212 10.44 -2.25 -1.20
CA GLY A 212 11.63 -2.04 -1.99
C GLY A 212 12.20 -0.63 -1.89
N ALA A 213 11.63 0.25 -1.06
CA ALA A 213 12.02 1.67 -1.01
C ALA A 213 13.50 1.86 -0.63
N ASP A 214 13.98 1.23 0.44
CA ASP A 214 15.40 1.29 0.84
C ASP A 214 16.35 0.74 -0.25
N TRP A 215 15.95 -0.33 -0.91
CA TRP A 215 16.71 -0.89 -2.02
C TRP A 215 16.75 0.07 -3.20
N PHE A 216 15.63 0.69 -3.52
CA PHE A 216 15.52 1.61 -4.65
C PHE A 216 16.29 2.91 -4.40
N ASP A 217 16.26 3.45 -3.20
CA ASP A 217 17.06 4.60 -2.78
C ASP A 217 18.56 4.34 -2.97
N LYS A 218 19.05 3.20 -2.46
CA LYS A 218 20.44 2.76 -2.62
C LYS A 218 20.82 2.50 -4.08
N LEU A 219 19.87 1.97 -4.87
CA LEU A 219 20.04 1.76 -6.31
C LEU A 219 20.24 3.09 -7.03
N CYS A 220 19.37 4.07 -6.78
CA CYS A 220 19.46 5.40 -7.33
C CYS A 220 20.78 6.08 -6.97
N ALA A 221 21.16 6.03 -5.70
CA ALA A 221 22.45 6.60 -5.24
C ALA A 221 23.65 5.94 -5.92
N ARG A 222 23.67 4.61 -6.05
CA ARG A 222 24.75 3.84 -6.69
C ARG A 222 24.95 4.21 -8.16
N HIS A 223 23.83 4.39 -8.88
CA HIS A 223 23.86 4.64 -10.33
C HIS A 223 23.73 6.12 -10.69
N GLY A 224 23.78 7.04 -9.72
CA GLY A 224 23.66 8.47 -9.98
C GLY A 224 22.30 8.90 -10.55
N ILE A 225 21.23 8.12 -10.29
CA ILE A 225 19.87 8.44 -10.69
C ILE A 225 19.33 9.53 -9.77
N ALA A 226 18.98 10.68 -10.33
CA ALA A 226 18.45 11.80 -9.56
C ALA A 226 17.13 11.41 -8.87
N HIS A 227 17.05 11.62 -7.57
CA HIS A 227 15.86 11.40 -6.76
C HIS A 227 15.79 12.42 -5.63
N ALA A 228 14.61 12.59 -5.06
CA ALA A 228 14.38 13.53 -3.97
C ALA A 228 13.61 12.84 -2.83
N PRO A 229 13.79 13.32 -1.59
CA PRO A 229 13.02 12.86 -0.45
C PRO A 229 11.51 13.07 -0.68
N GLY A 230 10.71 12.04 -0.46
CA GLY A 230 9.27 12.13 -0.48
C GLY A 230 8.68 12.51 0.88
N THR A 231 7.37 12.79 0.90
CA THR A 231 6.61 12.99 2.13
C THR A 231 6.42 11.66 2.86
N VAL A 232 6.59 11.64 4.16
CA VAL A 232 6.32 10.50 5.03
C VAL A 232 5.24 10.85 6.04
N ASP A 233 4.25 9.97 6.17
CA ASP A 233 3.22 10.08 7.20
C ASP A 233 3.63 9.29 8.45
N ILE A 234 3.67 9.97 9.59
CA ILE A 234 3.94 9.38 10.90
C ILE A 234 2.75 9.65 11.79
N GLY A 235 2.35 8.70 12.61
CA GLY A 235 1.22 8.92 13.50
C GLY A 235 0.88 7.72 14.37
N VAL A 236 -0.28 7.78 14.99
CA VAL A 236 -0.77 6.79 15.95
C VAL A 236 -2.04 6.14 15.44
N ARG A 237 -2.30 4.91 15.87
CA ARG A 237 -3.60 4.26 15.69
C ARG A 237 -4.39 4.38 16.98
N VAL A 238 -5.60 4.91 16.85
CA VAL A 238 -6.54 5.12 17.95
C VAL A 238 -7.64 4.06 17.85
N GLU A 239 -8.06 3.53 18.98
CA GLU A 239 -9.15 2.60 19.10
C GLU A 239 -10.20 3.16 20.08
N VAL A 240 -11.45 3.23 19.65
CA VAL A 240 -12.57 3.75 20.43
C VAL A 240 -13.77 2.83 20.30
N ARG A 241 -14.69 2.88 21.26
CA ARG A 241 -15.95 2.12 21.20
C ARG A 241 -16.76 2.49 19.96
N ASN A 242 -17.42 1.50 19.35
CA ASN A 242 -18.24 1.71 18.16
C ASN A 242 -19.31 2.77 18.37
N GLU A 243 -19.89 2.86 19.55
CA GLU A 243 -20.94 3.80 19.90
C GLU A 243 -20.48 5.27 19.78
N ILE A 244 -19.19 5.54 20.05
CA ILE A 244 -18.61 6.90 19.90
C ILE A 244 -18.55 7.31 18.43
N MET A 245 -18.30 6.36 17.54
CA MET A 245 -18.16 6.60 16.10
C MET A 245 -19.45 6.31 15.32
N GLU A 246 -20.53 5.91 15.98
CA GLU A 246 -21.76 5.42 15.34
C GLU A 246 -22.30 6.40 14.31
N THR A 247 -22.39 7.69 14.63
CA THR A 247 -22.88 8.75 13.73
C THR A 247 -22.08 8.80 12.42
N VAL A 248 -20.77 8.51 12.48
CA VAL A 248 -19.88 8.52 11.30
C VAL A 248 -19.91 7.16 10.60
N ASN A 249 -19.82 6.06 11.36
CA ASN A 249 -19.74 4.70 10.83
C ASN A 249 -21.00 4.27 10.07
N ASN A 250 -22.17 4.77 10.48
CA ASN A 250 -23.43 4.45 9.81
C ASN A 250 -23.58 5.16 8.46
N VAL A 251 -22.78 6.20 8.18
CA VAL A 251 -22.86 7.02 6.95
C VAL A 251 -21.66 6.79 6.04
N LEU A 252 -20.46 6.67 6.62
CA LEU A 252 -19.20 6.58 5.90
C LEU A 252 -18.45 5.33 6.33
N TYR A 253 -18.07 4.51 5.38
CA TYR A 253 -17.16 3.39 5.66
C TYR A 253 -15.77 3.88 6.09
N GLU A 254 -15.28 4.94 5.48
CA GLU A 254 -14.05 5.64 5.85
C GLU A 254 -14.27 7.16 5.86
N SER A 255 -14.14 7.79 7.02
CA SER A 255 -14.16 9.23 7.13
C SER A 255 -12.74 9.79 6.97
N LYS A 256 -12.45 10.36 5.80
CA LYS A 256 -11.17 10.99 5.54
C LYS A 256 -11.24 12.47 5.89
N LEU A 257 -10.82 12.79 7.10
CA LEU A 257 -10.73 14.16 7.62
C LEU A 257 -9.30 14.69 7.49
N ILE A 258 -9.16 15.93 7.05
CA ILE A 258 -7.88 16.62 6.92
C ILE A 258 -7.93 17.93 7.73
N GLY A 259 -6.87 18.19 8.48
CA GLY A 259 -6.69 19.44 9.23
C GLY A 259 -5.25 19.91 9.24
N TYR A 260 -5.05 21.15 9.68
CA TYR A 260 -3.74 21.81 9.77
C TYR A 260 -3.59 22.46 11.15
N PRO A 261 -3.38 21.66 12.22
CA PRO A 261 -3.36 22.15 13.58
C PRO A 261 -2.19 23.11 13.84
N LYS A 262 -2.43 24.13 14.65
CA LYS A 262 -1.37 25.01 15.17
C LYS A 262 -0.52 24.24 16.19
N PRO A 263 0.76 24.58 16.41
CA PRO A 263 1.47 25.73 15.83
C PRO A 263 2.10 25.43 14.45
N PHE A 264 2.36 24.16 14.11
CA PHE A 264 3.22 23.77 12.96
C PHE A 264 2.48 23.75 11.63
N LYS A 265 1.14 23.63 11.64
CA LYS A 265 0.29 23.54 10.45
C LYS A 265 0.68 22.43 9.46
N ASN A 266 1.30 21.35 9.95
CA ASN A 266 1.48 20.16 9.16
C ASN A 266 0.11 19.56 8.81
N LYS A 267 0.02 18.93 7.65
CA LYS A 267 -1.18 18.19 7.25
C LYS A 267 -1.38 17.01 8.20
N VAL A 268 -2.48 16.99 8.93
CA VAL A 268 -2.92 15.85 9.74
C VAL A 268 -4.18 15.27 9.11
N ARG A 269 -4.24 13.95 9.00
CA ARG A 269 -5.39 13.27 8.41
C ARG A 269 -5.75 11.99 9.14
N THR A 270 -7.03 11.64 9.10
CA THR A 270 -7.48 10.29 9.44
C THR A 270 -7.12 9.32 8.30
N PHE A 271 -6.87 8.07 8.64
CA PHE A 271 -6.51 7.04 7.67
C PHE A 271 -6.97 5.66 8.15
N CYS A 272 -7.42 4.82 7.19
CA CYS A 272 -7.74 3.42 7.40
C CYS A 272 -8.66 3.19 8.63
N GLN A 273 -9.84 3.82 8.59
CA GLN A 273 -10.90 3.58 9.58
C GLN A 273 -11.49 2.19 9.38
N ASN A 274 -11.66 1.47 10.48
CA ASN A 274 -12.14 0.10 10.53
C ASN A 274 -13.26 -0.03 11.57
N PRO A 275 -14.53 0.19 11.19
CA PRO A 275 -15.68 -0.04 12.08
C PRO A 275 -15.80 -1.52 12.46
N GLY A 276 -15.88 -1.83 13.76
CA GLY A 276 -15.89 -3.20 14.26
C GLY A 276 -14.62 -4.00 13.90
N GLY A 277 -13.53 -3.32 13.61
CA GLY A 277 -12.27 -3.94 13.17
C GLY A 277 -11.32 -4.24 14.32
N PHE A 278 -10.18 -4.82 13.97
CA PHE A 278 -9.13 -5.22 14.91
C PHE A 278 -7.83 -4.50 14.57
N VAL A 279 -7.09 -4.11 15.59
CA VAL A 279 -5.71 -3.64 15.42
C VAL A 279 -4.79 -4.84 15.21
N SER A 280 -3.92 -4.77 14.22
CA SER A 280 -2.93 -5.79 13.93
C SER A 280 -1.54 -5.20 13.82
N GLN A 281 -0.56 -5.97 14.31
CA GLN A 281 0.85 -5.64 14.20
C GLN A 281 1.41 -6.10 12.86
N GLU A 282 2.18 -5.23 12.22
CA GLU A 282 3.00 -5.52 11.03
C GLU A 282 4.48 -5.31 11.36
N ASN A 283 5.30 -6.29 11.01
CA ASN A 283 6.75 -6.19 11.22
C ASN A 283 7.44 -5.77 9.93
N TYR A 284 8.29 -4.76 10.06
CA TYR A 284 9.17 -4.26 9.01
C TYR A 284 10.62 -4.64 9.29
N ASP A 285 11.50 -4.32 8.34
CA ASP A 285 12.92 -4.56 8.49
C ASP A 285 13.49 -3.73 9.66
N ASN A 286 14.64 -4.11 10.16
CA ASN A 286 15.32 -3.45 11.30
C ASN A 286 14.51 -3.48 12.63
N ASN A 287 13.71 -4.54 12.85
CA ASN A 287 12.88 -4.73 14.06
C ASN A 287 11.90 -3.57 14.34
N LEU A 288 11.41 -2.93 13.30
CA LEU A 288 10.35 -1.94 13.41
C LEU A 288 8.98 -2.66 13.38
N ALA A 289 8.21 -2.49 14.44
CA ALA A 289 6.81 -2.88 14.48
C ALA A 289 5.92 -1.66 14.26
N VAL A 290 4.92 -1.79 13.40
CA VAL A 290 3.88 -0.80 13.21
C VAL A 290 2.51 -1.45 13.36
N VAL A 291 1.48 -0.66 13.56
CA VAL A 291 0.11 -1.16 13.71
C VAL A 291 -0.75 -0.76 12.50
N ASN A 292 -1.63 -1.67 12.11
CA ASN A 292 -2.59 -1.45 11.04
C ASN A 292 -3.99 -1.90 11.51
N GLY A 293 -5.04 -1.54 10.75
CA GLY A 293 -6.40 -2.01 11.00
C GLY A 293 -6.78 -3.13 10.03
N HIS A 294 -7.54 -4.10 10.54
CA HIS A 294 -8.13 -5.16 9.75
C HIS A 294 -9.63 -5.22 9.97
N SER A 295 -10.40 -5.32 8.88
CA SER A 295 -11.82 -5.62 8.90
C SER A 295 -12.06 -7.03 8.38
N TYR A 296 -12.77 -7.84 9.14
CA TYR A 296 -13.23 -9.15 8.71
C TYR A 296 -14.71 -9.08 8.34
N LYS A 297 -15.15 -9.91 7.39
CA LYS A 297 -16.56 -9.96 7.00
C LYS A 297 -17.44 -10.48 8.13
N ASP A 298 -17.03 -11.60 8.72
CA ASP A 298 -17.86 -12.37 9.66
C ASP A 298 -17.42 -12.21 11.13
N LYS A 299 -16.35 -11.46 11.41
CA LYS A 299 -15.85 -11.21 12.76
C LYS A 299 -15.76 -9.73 13.05
N LYS A 300 -16.50 -9.27 14.05
CA LYS A 300 -16.51 -7.87 14.47
C LYS A 300 -16.05 -7.74 15.93
N SER A 301 -15.42 -6.59 16.22
CA SER A 301 -15.13 -6.14 17.58
C SER A 301 -16.14 -5.08 18.01
N ASP A 302 -16.12 -4.72 19.29
CA ASP A 302 -16.94 -3.62 19.85
C ASP A 302 -16.29 -2.23 19.59
N ASN A 303 -15.19 -2.20 18.86
CA ASN A 303 -14.40 -0.99 18.68
C ASN A 303 -14.27 -0.61 17.21
N THR A 304 -14.16 0.69 16.98
CA THR A 304 -13.67 1.27 15.72
C THR A 304 -12.23 1.70 15.94
N ASN A 305 -11.34 1.36 15.03
CA ASN A 305 -9.98 1.87 15.04
C ASN A 305 -9.66 2.67 13.77
N LEU A 306 -8.84 3.70 13.90
CA LEU A 306 -8.37 4.54 12.80
C LEU A 306 -6.97 5.07 13.12
N ALA A 307 -6.21 5.37 12.07
CA ALA A 307 -4.93 6.06 12.23
C ALA A 307 -5.14 7.59 12.13
N ILE A 308 -4.39 8.34 12.92
CA ILE A 308 -4.22 9.78 12.79
C ILE A 308 -2.77 10.00 12.37
N LEU A 309 -2.58 10.46 11.14
CA LEU A 309 -1.28 10.59 10.50
C LEU A 309 -0.93 12.06 10.29
N CYS A 310 0.31 12.43 10.61
CA CYS A 310 0.89 13.73 10.34
C CYS A 310 1.90 13.60 9.20
N SER A 311 1.76 14.43 8.16
CA SER A 311 2.65 14.45 7.02
C SER A 311 3.92 15.25 7.34
N HIS A 312 5.08 14.65 7.06
CA HIS A 312 6.39 15.22 7.26
C HIS A 312 7.18 15.26 5.95
N ASN A 313 7.78 16.39 5.68
CA ASN A 313 8.77 16.56 4.62
C ASN A 313 10.15 16.69 5.27
N PHE A 314 11.07 15.82 4.88
CA PHE A 314 12.44 15.85 5.35
C PHE A 314 13.31 16.53 4.29
N ASN A 315 13.95 17.63 4.66
CA ASN A 315 14.85 18.40 3.82
C ASN A 315 16.26 18.37 4.40
N GLU A 316 17.24 18.87 3.64
CA GLU A 316 18.60 19.00 4.14
C GLU A 316 18.67 19.70 5.51
N PRO A 317 19.47 19.20 6.47
CA PRO A 317 20.38 18.05 6.38
C PRO A 317 19.70 16.67 6.62
N PHE A 318 18.36 16.62 6.74
CA PHE A 318 17.59 15.42 7.07
C PHE A 318 16.93 14.86 5.81
N ASN A 319 17.73 14.51 4.80
CA ASN A 319 17.26 14.08 3.49
C ASN A 319 17.04 12.55 3.34
N GLN A 320 17.03 11.81 4.46
CA GLN A 320 16.74 10.38 4.51
C GLN A 320 15.38 10.11 5.20
N PRO A 321 14.26 10.35 4.51
CA PRO A 321 12.94 10.38 5.13
C PRO A 321 12.54 9.05 5.79
N ILE A 322 12.92 7.91 5.19
CA ILE A 322 12.60 6.58 5.73
C ILE A 322 13.32 6.37 7.07
N GLU A 323 14.61 6.67 7.15
CA GLU A 323 15.41 6.49 8.36
C GLU A 323 14.92 7.41 9.48
N TYR A 324 14.68 8.68 9.19
CA TYR A 324 14.20 9.64 10.19
C TYR A 324 12.78 9.33 10.66
N ALA A 325 11.88 8.92 9.75
CA ALA A 325 10.55 8.47 10.11
C ALA A 325 10.57 7.25 11.05
N GLN A 326 11.47 6.30 10.80
CA GLN A 326 11.67 5.14 11.69
C GLN A 326 12.23 5.54 13.05
N LYS A 327 13.12 6.53 13.12
CA LYS A 327 13.64 7.06 14.41
C LYS A 327 12.50 7.71 15.21
N VAL A 328 11.70 8.55 14.58
CA VAL A 328 10.54 9.20 15.22
C VAL A 328 9.54 8.16 15.70
N GLY A 329 9.17 7.18 14.85
CA GLY A 329 8.24 6.12 15.22
C GLY A 329 8.69 5.32 16.43
N ARG A 330 9.99 5.02 16.54
CA ARG A 330 10.54 4.35 17.73
C ARG A 330 10.54 5.22 18.98
N SER A 331 10.77 6.52 18.85
CA SER A 331 10.72 7.43 20.02
C SER A 331 9.31 7.62 20.55
N GLU A 332 8.30 7.64 19.69
CA GLU A 332 6.89 7.71 20.08
C GLU A 332 6.43 6.45 20.83
N GLU A 333 6.89 5.27 20.42
CA GLU A 333 6.60 4.00 21.10
C GLU A 333 7.04 4.06 22.56
N HIS A 334 8.23 4.57 22.83
CA HIS A 334 8.72 4.74 24.21
C HIS A 334 7.94 5.80 25.01
N THR A 335 7.49 6.88 24.38
CA THR A 335 6.75 7.94 25.04
C THR A 335 5.35 7.49 25.43
N SER A 336 4.68 6.66 24.63
CA SER A 336 3.36 6.13 24.94
C SER A 336 3.38 5.14 26.11
N GLU A 337 4.43 4.36 26.29
CA GLU A 337 4.60 3.50 27.46
C GLU A 337 4.74 4.30 28.76
N LEU A 338 5.47 5.41 28.74
CA LEU A 338 5.63 6.28 29.90
C LEU A 338 4.32 6.99 30.30
N GLN A 339 3.44 7.31 29.35
CA GLN A 339 2.15 7.92 29.64
C GLN A 339 1.11 6.93 30.20
N SER A 340 1.20 5.64 29.85
CA SER A 340 0.29 4.63 30.37
C SER A 340 0.52 4.32 31.86
N HIS A 341 1.72 4.59 32.36
CA HIS A 341 2.07 4.39 33.79
C HIS A 341 1.72 5.58 34.71
N THR A 342 1.33 6.73 34.14
CA THR A 342 0.97 7.93 34.92
C THR A 342 -0.55 8.16 35.03
N SER A 343 -1.38 7.25 34.54
CA SER A 343 -2.84 7.31 34.65
C SER A 343 -3.35 6.22 35.62
N ILE A 344 -2.98 6.32 36.90
CA ILE A 344 -3.62 5.62 38.02
C ILE A 344 -4.09 6.64 39.04
#